data_ea91c7f5a7b1fa8fdf81f87ff045ba10
#
_entry.id   ea91c7f5a7b1fa8fdf81f87ff045ba10
#
_cell.length_a   1.000
_cell.length_b   1.000
_cell.length_c   1.000
_cell.angle_alpha   90.00
_cell.angle_beta   90.00
_cell.angle_gamma   90.00
#
_symmetry.space_group_name_H-M   'P 1'
#
loop_
_entity.id
_entity.type
_entity.pdbx_description
1 polymer ?
#
loop_
_entity_poly.entity_id
_entity_poly.type
_entity_poly.pdbx_seq_one_letter_code
_entity_poly.pdbx_strand_id
1 'polypeptide(L)'
;MSMEGLQGPATCRRIRLVDRHLPILGITSFSINSYRGRLMEAGAQGLIGKEDSDQLAKAIERLCGGNVMEGFEPPALANVRIRREEETSPRLTVREEQIISLCADGMLDREIAERLDISESTVRKHMQGILKKLNCKTARQAVALWVRSHAR
;
A
#
# COMPACT_ATOMS: atom_id res chain seq x y z
N MET A 1 -10.17 -20.36 -4.93
CA MET A 1 -8.99 -19.50 -5.09
C MET A 1 -8.96 -18.54 -3.91
N SER A 2 -8.06 -18.73 -2.98
CA SER A 2 -7.85 -17.84 -1.83
C SER A 2 -7.11 -16.60 -2.34
N MET A 3 -7.75 -15.45 -2.33
CA MET A 3 -7.05 -14.17 -2.48
C MET A 3 -6.25 -13.96 -1.20
N GLU A 4 -4.94 -14.06 -1.28
CA GLU A 4 -4.06 -13.82 -0.14
C GLU A 4 -4.32 -12.43 0.45
N GLY A 5 -4.52 -12.38 1.76
CA GLY A 5 -5.11 -11.26 2.51
C GLY A 5 -4.39 -9.90 2.53
N LEU A 6 -3.49 -9.66 1.59
CA LEU A 6 -2.79 -8.37 1.39
C LEU A 6 -3.36 -7.55 0.23
N GLN A 7 -4.16 -8.15 -0.66
CA GLN A 7 -4.64 -7.47 -1.87
C GLN A 7 -5.83 -6.52 -1.62
N GLY A 8 -6.72 -6.84 -0.68
CA GLY A 8 -7.90 -6.05 -0.41
C GLY A 8 -7.60 -4.60 0.01
N PRO A 9 -6.82 -4.35 1.06
CA PRO A 9 -6.45 -2.98 1.45
C PRO A 9 -5.67 -2.22 0.38
N ALA A 10 -4.73 -2.88 -0.33
CA ALA A 10 -3.99 -2.24 -1.42
C ALA A 10 -4.90 -1.83 -2.57
N THR A 11 -5.84 -2.69 -2.96
CA THR A 11 -6.85 -2.37 -3.98
C THR A 11 -7.76 -1.22 -3.53
N CYS A 12 -8.23 -1.24 -2.28
CA CYS A 12 -9.03 -0.17 -1.71
C CYS A 12 -8.29 1.19 -1.79
N ARG A 13 -7.02 1.23 -1.38
CA ARG A 13 -6.19 2.44 -1.44
C ARG A 13 -6.04 2.96 -2.88
N ARG A 14 -5.81 2.08 -3.85
CA ARG A 14 -5.70 2.46 -5.28
C ARG A 14 -7.01 3.04 -5.81
N ILE A 15 -8.16 2.42 -5.50
CA ILE A 15 -9.47 2.94 -5.88
C ILE A 15 -9.69 4.32 -5.25
N ARG A 16 -9.37 4.48 -3.97
CA ARG A 16 -9.55 5.75 -3.25
C ARG A 16 -8.69 6.88 -3.81
N LEU A 17 -7.50 6.60 -4.32
CA LEU A 17 -6.65 7.59 -5.00
C LEU A 17 -7.27 8.09 -6.30
N VAL A 18 -7.99 7.22 -7.02
CA VAL A 18 -8.63 7.56 -8.30
C VAL A 18 -9.99 8.23 -8.08
N ASP A 19 -10.81 7.69 -7.18
CA ASP A 19 -12.17 8.17 -6.92
C ASP A 19 -12.34 8.61 -5.47
N ARG A 20 -12.66 9.89 -5.30
CA ARG A 20 -12.86 10.51 -3.99
C ARG A 20 -14.29 10.36 -3.45
N HIS A 21 -15.23 9.88 -4.25
CA HIS A 21 -16.64 9.81 -3.88
C HIS A 21 -17.16 8.39 -3.70
N LEU A 22 -16.57 7.41 -4.39
CA LEU A 22 -17.03 6.03 -4.37
C LEU A 22 -16.99 5.45 -2.94
N PRO A 23 -18.12 5.00 -2.36
CA PRO A 23 -18.10 4.28 -1.10
C PRO A 23 -17.50 2.87 -1.32
N ILE A 24 -16.62 2.46 -0.41
CA ILE A 24 -15.93 1.15 -0.47
C ILE A 24 -16.27 0.36 0.79
N LEU A 25 -16.89 -0.80 0.60
CA LEU A 25 -17.18 -1.76 1.67
C LEU A 25 -16.23 -2.96 1.55
N GLY A 26 -15.49 -3.22 2.60
CA GLY A 26 -14.70 -4.44 2.73
C GLY A 26 -15.57 -5.62 3.14
N ILE A 27 -15.34 -6.80 2.55
CA ILE A 27 -15.97 -8.06 2.96
C ILE A 27 -14.85 -9.06 3.23
N THR A 28 -14.87 -9.70 4.40
CA THR A 28 -13.83 -10.63 4.81
C THR A 28 -14.39 -11.95 5.33
N SER A 29 -13.70 -13.06 5.04
CA SER A 29 -13.93 -14.36 5.68
C SER A 29 -13.07 -14.56 6.94
N PHE A 30 -12.20 -13.57 7.25
CA PHE A 30 -11.31 -13.60 8.41
C PHE A 30 -11.85 -12.72 9.54
N SER A 31 -11.17 -12.71 10.68
CA SER A 31 -11.53 -11.85 11.81
C SER A 31 -11.60 -10.37 11.40
N ILE A 32 -12.74 -9.74 11.61
CA ILE A 32 -12.97 -8.32 11.33
C ILE A 32 -11.91 -7.44 12.02
N ASN A 33 -11.58 -7.76 13.27
CA ASN A 33 -10.61 -6.99 14.06
C ASN A 33 -9.22 -6.95 13.43
N SER A 34 -8.81 -8.02 12.74
CA SER A 34 -7.48 -8.11 12.10
C SER A 34 -7.37 -7.25 10.83
N TYR A 35 -8.49 -6.95 10.18
CA TYR A 35 -8.53 -6.22 8.92
C TYR A 35 -9.05 -4.79 9.05
N ARG A 36 -9.80 -4.48 10.12
CA ARG A 36 -10.45 -3.19 10.31
C ARG A 36 -9.48 -2.02 10.18
N GLY A 37 -8.39 -2.02 10.94
CA GLY A 37 -7.39 -0.96 10.91
C GLY A 37 -6.80 -0.74 9.52
N ARG A 38 -6.42 -1.83 8.84
CA ARG A 38 -5.83 -1.76 7.49
C ARG A 38 -6.81 -1.21 6.44
N LEU A 39 -8.10 -1.53 6.55
CA LEU A 39 -9.10 -1.02 5.63
C LEU A 39 -9.48 0.43 5.92
N MET A 40 -9.49 0.84 7.19
CA MET A 40 -9.62 2.24 7.57
C MET A 40 -8.47 3.09 7.00
N GLU A 41 -7.22 2.64 7.18
CA GLU A 41 -6.03 3.27 6.60
C GLU A 41 -6.08 3.32 5.06
N ALA A 42 -6.62 2.28 4.44
CA ALA A 42 -6.79 2.22 2.99
C ALA A 42 -7.94 3.08 2.45
N GLY A 43 -8.75 3.69 3.33
CA GLY A 43 -9.82 4.62 2.93
C GLY A 43 -11.14 3.95 2.57
N ALA A 44 -11.46 2.78 3.12
CA ALA A 44 -12.79 2.18 3.08
C ALA A 44 -13.77 2.92 3.98
N GLN A 45 -15.08 2.64 3.82
CA GLN A 45 -16.16 3.22 4.62
C GLN A 45 -16.85 2.18 5.50
N GLY A 46 -16.45 0.93 5.39
CA GLY A 46 -16.98 -0.15 6.22
C GLY A 46 -16.26 -1.48 5.99
N LEU A 47 -16.49 -2.40 6.92
CA LEU A 47 -16.01 -3.79 6.86
C LEU A 47 -17.04 -4.70 7.52
N ILE A 48 -17.39 -5.79 6.83
CA ILE A 48 -18.30 -6.84 7.34
C ILE A 48 -17.70 -8.22 7.13
N GLY A 49 -18.22 -9.20 7.88
CA GLY A 49 -17.95 -10.61 7.67
C GLY A 49 -18.71 -11.14 6.44
N LYS A 50 -18.12 -12.07 5.71
CA LYS A 50 -18.72 -12.66 4.50
C LYS A 50 -19.97 -13.48 4.81
N GLU A 51 -20.09 -13.97 6.03
CA GLU A 51 -21.20 -14.85 6.47
C GLU A 51 -22.44 -14.08 6.96
N ASP A 52 -22.36 -12.74 7.01
CA ASP A 52 -23.42 -11.91 7.58
C ASP A 52 -24.22 -11.21 6.49
N SER A 53 -25.09 -11.99 5.82
CA SER A 53 -25.91 -11.51 4.70
C SER A 53 -26.86 -10.37 5.11
N ASP A 54 -27.39 -10.41 6.34
CA ASP A 54 -28.33 -9.39 6.83
C ASP A 54 -27.64 -8.06 7.09
N GLN A 55 -26.40 -8.10 7.55
CA GLN A 55 -25.59 -6.90 7.71
C GLN A 55 -25.10 -6.36 6.35
N LEU A 56 -24.92 -7.20 5.34
CA LEU A 56 -24.50 -6.76 4.02
C LEU A 56 -25.50 -5.76 3.42
N ALA A 57 -26.78 -6.11 3.39
CA ALA A 57 -27.82 -5.23 2.84
C ALA A 57 -27.85 -3.87 3.58
N LYS A 58 -27.88 -3.91 4.91
CA LYS A 58 -27.86 -2.71 5.77
C LYS A 58 -26.59 -1.85 5.56
N ALA A 59 -25.43 -2.50 5.41
CA ALA A 59 -24.17 -1.79 5.17
C ALA A 59 -24.18 -1.09 3.81
N ILE A 60 -24.68 -1.75 2.76
CA ILE A 60 -24.81 -1.17 1.41
C ILE A 60 -25.76 0.03 1.46
N GLU A 61 -26.96 -0.12 2.01
CA GLU A 61 -27.92 0.99 2.16
C GLU A 61 -27.32 2.18 2.90
N ARG A 62 -26.63 1.91 4.02
CA ARG A 62 -25.96 2.94 4.82
C ARG A 62 -24.91 3.70 4.01
N LEU A 63 -24.05 3.00 3.29
CA LEU A 63 -22.99 3.59 2.50
C LEU A 63 -23.53 4.33 1.26
N CYS A 64 -24.54 3.79 0.59
CA CYS A 64 -25.23 4.44 -0.52
C CYS A 64 -25.98 5.71 -0.07
N GLY A 65 -26.46 5.74 1.16
CA GLY A 65 -27.03 6.91 1.79
C GLY A 65 -26.01 7.97 2.24
N GLY A 66 -24.72 7.79 1.89
CA GLY A 66 -23.66 8.75 2.24
C GLY A 66 -23.12 8.63 3.66
N ASN A 67 -23.57 7.64 4.43
CA ASN A 67 -23.10 7.38 5.80
C ASN A 67 -21.92 6.40 5.79
N VAL A 68 -21.15 6.37 6.88
CA VAL A 68 -20.05 5.43 7.07
C VAL A 68 -20.29 4.54 8.27
N MET A 69 -19.62 3.39 8.33
CA MET A 69 -19.65 2.55 9.53
C MET A 69 -18.82 3.19 10.64
N GLU A 70 -19.11 2.82 11.87
CA GLU A 70 -18.43 3.36 13.06
C GLU A 70 -16.90 3.24 12.95
N GLY A 71 -16.20 4.34 13.18
CA GLY A 71 -14.74 4.45 13.12
C GLY A 71 -14.17 4.63 11.71
N PHE A 72 -14.97 4.55 10.65
CA PHE A 72 -14.53 4.83 9.29
C PHE A 72 -14.75 6.29 8.92
N GLU A 73 -13.94 6.82 8.01
CA GLU A 73 -14.06 8.21 7.52
C GLU A 73 -14.83 8.28 6.19
N PRO A 74 -15.48 9.43 5.91
CA PRO A 74 -16.12 9.68 4.62
C PRO A 74 -15.13 9.53 3.45
N PRO A 75 -15.60 9.11 2.24
CA PRO A 75 -14.74 8.90 1.09
C PRO A 75 -13.84 10.09 0.74
N ALA A 76 -14.39 11.30 0.77
CA ALA A 76 -13.66 12.52 0.42
C ALA A 76 -12.53 12.83 1.41
N LEU A 77 -12.75 12.63 2.72
CA LEU A 77 -11.72 12.84 3.74
C LEU A 77 -10.62 11.79 3.62
N ALA A 78 -10.98 10.52 3.44
CA ALA A 78 -10.03 9.44 3.20
C ALA A 78 -9.15 9.72 1.97
N ASN A 79 -9.73 10.22 0.86
CA ASN A 79 -8.98 10.58 -0.33
C ASN A 79 -7.97 11.70 -0.06
N VAL A 80 -8.38 12.78 0.62
CA VAL A 80 -7.49 13.91 0.96
C VAL A 80 -6.32 13.42 1.83
N ARG A 81 -6.61 12.64 2.87
CA ARG A 81 -5.58 12.08 3.74
C ARG A 81 -4.59 11.22 2.96
N ILE A 82 -5.07 10.29 2.15
CA ILE A 82 -4.24 9.35 1.38
C ILE A 82 -3.39 10.11 0.35
N ARG A 83 -3.95 11.11 -0.35
CA ARG A 83 -3.17 11.94 -1.29
C ARG A 83 -2.07 12.71 -0.58
N ARG A 84 -2.36 13.29 0.57
CA ARG A 84 -1.35 13.98 1.37
C ARG A 84 -0.22 13.04 1.83
N GLU A 85 -0.57 11.83 2.25
CA GLU A 85 0.42 10.79 2.60
C GLU A 85 1.29 10.44 1.39
N GLU A 86 0.71 10.27 0.18
CA GLU A 86 1.46 10.02 -1.06
C GLU A 86 2.39 11.19 -1.43
N GLU A 87 1.92 12.43 -1.28
CA GLU A 87 2.71 13.64 -1.58
C GLU A 87 3.85 13.83 -0.59
N THR A 88 3.64 13.50 0.68
CA THR A 88 4.65 13.62 1.74
C THR A 88 5.54 12.38 1.86
N SER A 89 5.14 11.26 1.27
CA SER A 89 5.96 10.04 1.25
C SER A 89 7.22 10.27 0.41
N PRO A 90 8.40 10.08 0.95
CA PRO A 90 9.63 10.30 0.21
C PRO A 90 9.75 9.29 -0.93
N ARG A 91 9.52 9.77 -2.15
CA ARG A 91 9.69 8.96 -3.36
C ARG A 91 11.15 8.63 -3.59
N LEU A 92 11.41 7.45 -4.11
CA LEU A 92 12.74 7.10 -4.59
C LEU A 92 13.08 8.00 -5.80
N THR A 93 14.32 8.44 -5.88
CA THR A 93 14.84 9.09 -7.08
C THR A 93 15.00 8.06 -8.19
N VAL A 94 15.06 8.49 -9.44
CA VAL A 94 15.31 7.61 -10.60
C VAL A 94 16.54 6.72 -10.36
N ARG A 95 17.59 7.26 -9.74
CA ARG A 95 18.81 6.52 -9.44
C ARG A 95 18.60 5.45 -8.35
N GLU A 96 17.82 5.77 -7.32
CA GLU A 96 17.47 4.82 -6.27
C GLU A 96 16.55 3.72 -6.80
N GLU A 97 15.62 4.02 -7.70
CA GLU A 97 14.78 3.03 -8.37
C GLU A 97 15.61 2.07 -9.23
N GLN A 98 16.57 2.59 -10.00
CA GLN A 98 17.50 1.75 -10.77
C GLN A 98 18.26 0.78 -9.85
N ILE A 99 18.81 1.28 -8.75
CA ILE A 99 19.59 0.48 -7.81
C ILE A 99 18.75 -0.60 -7.14
N ILE A 100 17.56 -0.25 -6.62
CA ILE A 100 16.71 -1.23 -5.95
C ILE A 100 16.16 -2.27 -6.92
N SER A 101 15.91 -1.91 -8.19
CA SER A 101 15.54 -2.86 -9.24
C SER A 101 16.65 -3.87 -9.50
N LEU A 102 17.88 -3.43 -9.67
CA LEU A 102 19.02 -4.33 -9.88
C LEU A 102 19.29 -5.21 -8.65
N CYS A 103 19.10 -4.68 -7.43
CA CYS A 103 19.13 -5.51 -6.21
C CYS A 103 18.02 -6.56 -6.20
N ALA A 104 16.82 -6.23 -6.70
CA ALA A 104 15.72 -7.17 -6.81
C ALA A 104 15.98 -8.29 -7.83
N ASP A 105 16.75 -7.98 -8.87
CA ASP A 105 17.25 -8.96 -9.85
C ASP A 105 18.40 -9.82 -9.30
N GLY A 106 18.82 -9.61 -8.05
CA GLY A 106 19.85 -10.41 -7.36
C GLY A 106 21.27 -9.96 -7.58
N MET A 107 21.50 -8.78 -8.19
CA MET A 107 22.85 -8.27 -8.45
C MET A 107 23.53 -7.82 -7.14
N LEU A 108 24.83 -8.07 -7.05
CA LEU A 108 25.69 -7.60 -5.95
C LEU A 108 26.07 -6.12 -6.14
N ASP A 109 26.44 -5.43 -5.06
CA ASP A 109 26.84 -4.01 -5.09
C ASP A 109 27.91 -3.73 -6.15
N ARG A 110 28.88 -4.66 -6.32
CA ARG A 110 29.95 -4.54 -7.33
C ARG A 110 29.40 -4.58 -8.76
N GLU A 111 28.49 -5.51 -9.04
CA GLU A 111 27.88 -5.66 -10.37
C GLU A 111 26.99 -4.47 -10.71
N ILE A 112 26.28 -3.94 -9.72
CA ILE A 112 25.49 -2.71 -9.84
C ILE A 112 26.40 -1.50 -10.11
N ALA A 113 27.51 -1.41 -9.39
CA ALA A 113 28.50 -0.35 -9.56
C ALA A 113 29.07 -0.34 -10.99
N GLU A 114 29.50 -1.49 -11.48
CA GLU A 114 29.99 -1.67 -12.85
C GLU A 114 28.93 -1.32 -13.89
N ARG A 115 27.69 -1.81 -13.71
CA ARG A 115 26.58 -1.59 -14.66
C ARG A 115 26.12 -0.13 -14.71
N LEU A 116 26.22 0.59 -13.62
CA LEU A 116 25.78 1.98 -13.50
C LEU A 116 26.90 3.01 -13.60
N ASP A 117 28.14 2.55 -13.82
CA ASP A 117 29.37 3.38 -13.90
C ASP A 117 29.54 4.28 -12.67
N ILE A 118 29.47 3.68 -11.47
CA ILE A 118 29.67 4.33 -10.17
C ILE A 118 30.50 3.45 -9.25
N SER A 119 30.95 4.00 -8.12
CA SER A 119 31.64 3.18 -7.11
C SER A 119 30.66 2.36 -6.27
N GLU A 120 31.12 1.21 -5.72
CA GLU A 120 30.35 0.44 -4.75
C GLU A 120 29.94 1.27 -3.53
N SER A 121 30.80 2.18 -3.09
CA SER A 121 30.49 3.09 -1.98
C SER A 121 29.31 4.00 -2.30
N THR A 122 29.17 4.41 -3.57
CA THR A 122 28.03 5.19 -4.07
C THR A 122 26.74 4.33 -4.09
N VAL A 123 26.83 3.08 -4.54
CA VAL A 123 25.70 2.12 -4.45
C VAL A 123 25.21 1.99 -3.01
N ARG A 124 26.12 1.75 -2.06
CA ARG A 124 25.78 1.65 -0.63
C ARG A 124 25.15 2.92 -0.08
N LYS A 125 25.63 4.09 -0.49
CA LYS A 125 25.06 5.38 -0.09
C LYS A 125 23.62 5.55 -0.59
N HIS A 126 23.35 5.19 -1.85
CA HIS A 126 21.99 5.19 -2.39
C HIS A 126 21.10 4.18 -1.68
N MET A 127 21.60 2.97 -1.37
CA MET A 127 20.84 1.98 -0.62
C MET A 127 20.48 2.48 0.78
N GLN A 128 21.37 3.18 1.47
CA GLN A 128 21.05 3.83 2.75
C GLN A 128 19.92 4.87 2.61
N GLY A 129 19.94 5.65 1.52
CA GLY A 129 18.86 6.59 1.18
C GLY A 129 17.53 5.88 0.96
N ILE A 130 17.54 4.78 0.21
CA ILE A 130 16.37 3.91 -0.03
C ILE A 130 15.80 3.37 1.29
N LEU A 131 16.68 2.81 2.15
CA LEU A 131 16.25 2.28 3.45
C LEU A 131 15.55 3.34 4.30
N LYS A 132 16.10 4.55 4.31
CA LYS A 132 15.52 5.68 5.05
C LYS A 132 14.17 6.09 4.48
N LYS A 133 14.06 6.19 3.15
CA LYS A 133 12.83 6.59 2.45
C LYS A 133 11.71 5.53 2.57
N LEU A 134 12.05 4.25 2.51
CA LEU A 134 11.11 3.14 2.64
C LEU A 134 10.87 2.72 4.11
N ASN A 135 11.50 3.41 5.06
CA ASN A 135 11.44 3.07 6.49
C ASN A 135 11.80 1.60 6.77
N CYS A 136 12.84 1.11 6.11
CA CYS A 136 13.32 -0.27 6.22
C CYS A 136 14.63 -0.34 6.99
N LYS A 137 14.83 -1.43 7.72
CA LYS A 137 16.07 -1.68 8.46
C LYS A 137 17.13 -2.41 7.63
N THR A 138 16.72 -3.14 6.60
CA THR A 138 17.63 -3.97 5.78
C THR A 138 17.29 -3.85 4.30
N ALA A 139 18.30 -4.04 3.43
CA ALA A 139 18.12 -4.08 1.98
C ALA A 139 17.10 -5.14 1.55
N ARG A 140 17.11 -6.32 2.21
CA ARG A 140 16.14 -7.39 1.96
C ARG A 140 14.69 -6.93 2.20
N GLN A 141 14.44 -6.16 3.27
CA GLN A 141 13.12 -5.59 3.52
C GLN A 141 12.72 -4.57 2.46
N ALA A 142 13.64 -3.70 2.06
CA ALA A 142 13.40 -2.69 1.03
C ALA A 142 13.06 -3.33 -0.32
N VAL A 143 13.86 -4.32 -0.75
CA VAL A 143 13.62 -5.08 -1.99
C VAL A 143 12.26 -5.81 -1.92
N ALA A 144 11.94 -6.47 -0.82
CA ALA A 144 10.65 -7.17 -0.67
C ALA A 144 9.45 -6.22 -0.71
N LEU A 145 9.57 -5.00 -0.17
CA LEU A 145 8.54 -3.97 -0.27
C LEU A 145 8.43 -3.45 -1.70
N TRP A 146 9.54 -3.15 -2.33
CA TRP A 146 9.60 -2.61 -3.69
C TRP A 146 9.01 -3.59 -4.72
N VAL A 147 9.40 -4.87 -4.66
CA VAL A 147 8.84 -5.92 -5.53
C VAL A 147 7.33 -6.04 -5.36
N ARG A 148 6.82 -6.04 -4.11
CA ARG A 148 5.37 -6.11 -3.84
C ARG A 148 4.59 -4.91 -4.39
N SER A 149 5.19 -3.73 -4.41
CA SER A 149 4.55 -2.53 -4.95
C SER A 149 4.60 -2.46 -6.49
N HIS A 150 5.53 -3.18 -7.12
CA HIS A 150 5.73 -3.22 -8.56
C HIS A 150 5.36 -4.58 -9.20
N ALA A 151 4.99 -5.60 -8.43
CA ALA A 151 4.40 -6.83 -8.96
C ALA A 151 3.07 -6.51 -9.64
N ARG A 152 3.07 -6.67 -10.96
CA ARG A 152 1.88 -6.53 -11.82
C ARG A 152 1.01 -7.78 -11.74
#